data_51c61690c8b3fb8ac41cc905760d9df3
#
_entry.id   51c61690c8b3fb8ac41cc905760d9df3
#
_cell.length_a   1.000
_cell.length_b   1.000
_cell.length_c   1.000
_cell.angle_alpha   90.00
_cell.angle_beta   90.00
_cell.angle_gamma   90.00
#
_symmetry.space_group_name_H-M   'P 1'
#
loop_
_entity.id
_entity.type
_entity.pdbx_description
1 polymer ?
#
loop_
_entity_poly.entity_id
_entity_poly.type
_entity_poly.pdbx_seq_one_letter_code
_entity_poly.pdbx_strand_id
1 'polypeptide(L)'
;MSKLKKRLLIAVTLFCSFFALVACSENKIADKPANSAVYDQAKVLSKEIIKKIDKMNEEADNTDKKLKIGVYIMKDLDGKDLEDTTLEIARKWKIGDKDTNNGVLLFLAINDKKSRLEVSDNLATRLTDIQSKTILDNMKPKLQNKDYNGAVLDAVKNITDANNGKKIKSDTTSSDTLQLVIIIVFILFVIVVIIGIGGDGEGGSFVGFLGGSSDSSGGGGFSGGGFSGGGASSGW
;
A
#
# COMPACT_ATOMS: atom_id res chain seq x y z
N MET A 1 -59.61 -6.17 -8.81
CA MET A 1 -58.25 -6.08 -9.36
C MET A 1 -58.09 -7.19 -10.39
N SER A 2 -57.74 -6.87 -11.63
CA SER A 2 -57.56 -7.84 -12.69
C SER A 2 -56.38 -8.82 -12.34
N LYS A 3 -56.46 -10.06 -12.80
CA LYS A 3 -55.40 -11.08 -12.59
C LYS A 3 -54.03 -10.57 -13.03
N LEU A 4 -53.96 -9.68 -14.01
CA LEU A 4 -52.78 -9.04 -14.51
C LEU A 4 -52.13 -8.09 -13.47
N LYS A 5 -52.94 -7.26 -12.77
CA LYS A 5 -52.46 -6.34 -11.71
C LYS A 5 -51.89 -7.15 -10.50
N LYS A 6 -52.50 -8.29 -10.14
CA LYS A 6 -51.97 -9.14 -9.08
C LYS A 6 -50.60 -9.77 -9.47
N ARG A 7 -50.44 -10.25 -10.71
CA ARG A 7 -49.19 -10.82 -11.21
C ARG A 7 -48.09 -9.76 -11.27
N LEU A 8 -48.44 -8.52 -11.72
CA LEU A 8 -47.45 -7.42 -11.75
C LEU A 8 -47.04 -7.01 -10.33
N LEU A 9 -47.94 -6.98 -9.38
CA LEU A 9 -47.63 -6.66 -7.98
C LEU A 9 -46.68 -7.71 -7.36
N ILE A 10 -46.93 -8.99 -7.61
CA ILE A 10 -46.06 -10.08 -7.14
C ILE A 10 -44.68 -9.99 -7.81
N ALA A 11 -44.58 -9.69 -9.09
CA ALA A 11 -43.29 -9.53 -9.78
C ALA A 11 -42.51 -8.33 -9.22
N VAL A 12 -43.14 -7.22 -8.94
CA VAL A 12 -42.50 -6.02 -8.35
C VAL A 12 -42.04 -6.31 -6.91
N THR A 13 -42.85 -7.01 -6.10
CA THR A 13 -42.43 -7.35 -4.72
C THR A 13 -41.27 -8.35 -4.70
N LEU A 14 -41.25 -9.34 -5.60
CA LEU A 14 -40.13 -10.27 -5.77
C LEU A 14 -38.86 -9.56 -6.26
N PHE A 15 -39.01 -8.60 -7.17
CA PHE A 15 -37.89 -7.78 -7.66
C PHE A 15 -37.33 -6.87 -6.57
N CYS A 16 -38.19 -6.21 -5.78
CA CYS A 16 -37.76 -5.40 -4.62
C CYS A 16 -37.11 -6.27 -3.53
N SER A 17 -37.63 -7.47 -3.26
CA SER A 17 -37.01 -8.35 -2.26
C SER A 17 -35.65 -8.92 -2.73
N PHE A 18 -35.45 -9.11 -4.03
CA PHE A 18 -34.14 -9.49 -4.58
C PHE A 18 -33.11 -8.35 -4.42
N PHE A 19 -33.52 -7.09 -4.58
CA PHE A 19 -32.64 -5.93 -4.36
C PHE A 19 -32.33 -5.71 -2.86
N ALA A 20 -33.21 -6.06 -1.95
CA ALA A 20 -32.98 -5.94 -0.51
C ALA A 20 -31.96 -6.97 0.03
N LEU A 21 -31.66 -8.01 -0.73
CA LEU A 21 -30.64 -9.03 -0.36
C LEU A 21 -29.22 -8.64 -0.81
N VAL A 22 -29.04 -7.58 -1.59
CA VAL A 22 -27.75 -6.91 -1.78
C VAL A 22 -27.56 -5.93 -0.60
N ALA A 23 -27.74 -6.42 0.63
CA ALA A 23 -27.39 -5.69 1.82
C ALA A 23 -25.87 -5.52 1.82
N CYS A 24 -25.43 -4.29 1.84
CA CYS A 24 -24.08 -3.86 2.14
C CYS A 24 -23.43 -4.84 3.10
N SER A 25 -22.50 -5.64 2.63
CA SER A 25 -21.52 -6.29 3.49
C SER A 25 -20.62 -5.16 3.95
N GLU A 26 -20.99 -4.53 5.06
CA GLU A 26 -20.15 -3.56 5.71
C GLU A 26 -18.82 -4.26 6.00
N ASN A 27 -17.75 -3.88 5.31
CA ASN A 27 -16.41 -4.41 5.53
C ASN A 27 -15.95 -3.94 6.91
N LYS A 28 -16.45 -4.65 7.94
CA LYS A 28 -16.09 -4.40 9.32
C LYS A 28 -14.62 -4.79 9.52
N ILE A 29 -13.84 -3.88 10.06
CA ILE A 29 -12.46 -4.16 10.43
C ILE A 29 -12.43 -5.37 11.35
N ALA A 30 -11.66 -6.40 10.95
CA ALA A 30 -11.52 -7.63 11.72
C ALA A 30 -10.75 -7.38 13.03
N ASP A 31 -11.03 -8.19 14.03
CA ASP A 31 -10.23 -8.19 15.25
C ASP A 31 -8.86 -8.81 14.98
N LYS A 32 -7.86 -8.39 15.77
CA LYS A 32 -6.52 -8.98 15.70
C LYS A 32 -6.60 -10.47 16.02
N PRO A 33 -6.03 -11.36 15.18
CA PRO A 33 -5.97 -12.78 15.48
C PRO A 33 -5.27 -13.03 16.83
N ALA A 34 -5.77 -13.97 17.63
CA ALA A 34 -5.26 -14.22 18.97
C ALA A 34 -3.78 -14.65 18.99
N ASN A 35 -3.36 -15.43 17.98
CA ASN A 35 -2.05 -16.07 17.94
C ASN A 35 -1.22 -15.61 16.72
N SER A 36 -1.54 -14.47 16.11
CA SER A 36 -0.80 -13.96 14.96
C SER A 36 -0.88 -12.43 14.90
N ALA A 37 0.16 -11.84 14.37
CA ALA A 37 0.20 -10.43 14.01
C ALA A 37 -0.30 -10.18 12.57
N VAL A 38 -0.72 -11.23 11.87
CA VAL A 38 -1.13 -11.19 10.46
C VAL A 38 -2.62 -11.52 10.33
N TYR A 39 -3.37 -10.64 9.67
CA TYR A 39 -4.71 -10.89 9.17
C TYR A 39 -4.69 -10.82 7.65
N ASP A 40 -5.02 -11.91 6.99
CA ASP A 40 -5.01 -12.02 5.53
C ASP A 40 -6.38 -12.46 5.01
N GLN A 41 -7.27 -11.49 4.76
CA GLN A 41 -8.59 -11.72 4.19
C GLN A 41 -8.49 -12.22 2.74
N ALA A 42 -7.49 -11.73 2.00
CA ALA A 42 -7.31 -12.08 0.59
C ALA A 42 -6.72 -13.48 0.39
N LYS A 43 -6.16 -14.07 1.46
CA LYS A 43 -5.51 -15.40 1.45
C LYS A 43 -4.35 -15.48 0.43
N VAL A 44 -3.55 -14.42 0.37
CA VAL A 44 -2.41 -14.31 -0.55
C VAL A 44 -1.08 -14.72 0.08
N LEU A 45 -1.02 -14.87 1.41
CA LEU A 45 0.17 -15.32 2.11
C LEU A 45 0.13 -16.83 2.42
N SER A 46 1.27 -17.48 2.30
CA SER A 46 1.42 -18.86 2.76
C SER A 46 1.51 -18.93 4.30
N LYS A 47 1.13 -20.08 4.86
CA LYS A 47 1.19 -20.31 6.31
C LYS A 47 2.63 -20.22 6.84
N GLU A 48 3.61 -20.59 6.04
CA GLU A 48 5.03 -20.53 6.36
C GLU A 48 5.48 -19.07 6.54
N ILE A 49 5.02 -18.18 5.64
CA ILE A 49 5.35 -16.76 5.71
C ILE A 49 4.68 -16.11 6.91
N ILE A 50 3.42 -16.43 7.19
CA ILE A 50 2.72 -15.93 8.38
C ILE A 50 3.49 -16.31 9.66
N LYS A 51 3.87 -17.59 9.80
CA LYS A 51 4.68 -18.05 10.94
C LYS A 51 6.03 -17.35 11.03
N LYS A 52 6.67 -17.06 9.89
CA LYS A 52 7.96 -16.37 9.85
C LYS A 52 7.81 -14.93 10.32
N ILE A 53 6.74 -14.25 9.92
CA ILE A 53 6.42 -12.87 10.37
C ILE A 53 6.15 -12.86 11.87
N ASP A 54 5.36 -13.81 12.38
CA ASP A 54 5.07 -13.91 13.81
C ASP A 54 6.35 -14.13 14.63
N LYS A 55 7.26 -15.01 14.15
CA LYS A 55 8.57 -15.21 14.79
C LYS A 55 9.44 -13.95 14.75
N MET A 56 9.49 -13.24 13.64
CA MET A 56 10.22 -11.96 13.54
C MET A 56 9.66 -10.91 14.50
N ASN A 57 8.34 -10.88 14.70
CA ASN A 57 7.71 -10.02 15.69
C ASN A 57 8.11 -10.38 17.12
N GLU A 58 8.14 -11.68 17.44
CA GLU A 58 8.59 -12.16 18.75
C GLU A 58 10.07 -11.81 19.00
N GLU A 59 10.92 -12.02 18.01
CA GLU A 59 12.34 -11.65 18.08
C GLU A 59 12.53 -10.14 18.26
N ALA A 60 11.77 -9.31 17.55
CA ALA A 60 11.83 -7.85 17.66
C ALA A 60 11.35 -7.33 19.03
N ASP A 61 10.39 -8.01 19.66
CA ASP A 61 9.87 -7.68 20.98
C ASP A 61 10.88 -7.98 22.12
N ASN A 62 11.78 -8.94 21.87
CA ASN A 62 12.82 -9.34 22.84
C ASN A 62 14.10 -8.50 22.74
N THR A 63 14.10 -7.41 21.96
CA THR A 63 15.22 -6.48 21.85
C THR A 63 15.03 -5.25 22.74
N ASP A 64 16.11 -4.51 23.01
CA ASP A 64 16.05 -3.22 23.72
C ASP A 64 15.18 -2.18 22.98
N LYS A 65 15.02 -2.33 21.67
CA LYS A 65 14.24 -1.45 20.81
C LYS A 65 12.89 -2.08 20.43
N LYS A 66 12.22 -2.68 21.40
CA LYS A 66 10.93 -3.36 21.23
C LYS A 66 10.09 -2.80 20.05
N LEU A 67 9.59 -3.68 19.18
CA LEU A 67 8.82 -3.32 18.01
C LEU A 67 7.69 -4.32 17.81
N LYS A 68 6.48 -3.82 17.53
CA LYS A 68 5.33 -4.63 17.13
C LYS A 68 4.92 -4.30 15.71
N ILE A 69 4.88 -5.30 14.84
CA ILE A 69 4.47 -5.15 13.45
C ILE A 69 3.15 -5.88 13.25
N GLY A 70 2.09 -5.16 12.88
CA GLY A 70 0.85 -5.75 12.39
C GLY A 70 0.88 -5.83 10.87
N VAL A 71 0.34 -6.90 10.30
CA VAL A 71 0.11 -7.03 8.86
C VAL A 71 -1.38 -7.25 8.62
N TYR A 72 -2.00 -6.37 7.86
CA TYR A 72 -3.43 -6.44 7.54
C TYR A 72 -3.63 -6.42 6.03
N ILE A 73 -4.15 -7.49 5.48
CA ILE A 73 -4.39 -7.63 4.03
C ILE A 73 -5.88 -7.77 3.79
N MET A 74 -6.46 -6.81 3.07
CA MET A 74 -7.84 -6.84 2.59
C MET A 74 -7.91 -7.23 1.12
N LYS A 75 -9.07 -7.67 0.69
CA LYS A 75 -9.36 -7.80 -0.74
C LYS A 75 -9.45 -6.43 -1.41
N ASP A 76 -10.23 -5.53 -0.83
CA ASP A 76 -10.48 -4.17 -1.31
C ASP A 76 -10.88 -3.25 -0.16
N LEU A 77 -10.80 -1.95 -0.40
CA LEU A 77 -11.20 -0.90 0.53
C LEU A 77 -12.73 -0.64 0.52
N ASP A 78 -13.43 -1.16 -0.50
CA ASP A 78 -14.88 -0.95 -0.66
C ASP A 78 -15.28 0.54 -0.63
N GLY A 79 -14.47 1.38 -1.30
CA GLY A 79 -14.66 2.82 -1.37
C GLY A 79 -14.25 3.62 -0.13
N LYS A 80 -13.74 2.97 0.91
CA LYS A 80 -13.24 3.65 2.11
C LYS A 80 -11.93 4.36 1.86
N ASP A 81 -11.68 5.42 2.62
CA ASP A 81 -10.39 6.08 2.60
C ASP A 81 -9.28 5.18 3.15
N LEU A 82 -8.13 5.21 2.51
CA LEU A 82 -6.99 4.35 2.86
C LEU A 82 -6.40 4.74 4.22
N GLU A 83 -6.20 6.03 4.47
CA GLU A 83 -5.57 6.53 5.70
C GLU A 83 -6.47 6.29 6.90
N ASP A 84 -7.74 6.68 6.79
CA ASP A 84 -8.72 6.48 7.85
C ASP A 84 -8.87 5.00 8.20
N THR A 85 -8.91 4.13 7.17
CA THR A 85 -9.03 2.67 7.37
C THR A 85 -7.81 2.12 8.10
N THR A 86 -6.59 2.50 7.71
CA THR A 86 -5.37 1.97 8.32
C THR A 86 -5.17 2.50 9.73
N LEU A 87 -5.50 3.75 9.98
CA LEU A 87 -5.46 4.36 11.29
C LEU A 87 -6.45 3.70 12.26
N GLU A 88 -7.68 3.42 11.79
CA GLU A 88 -8.69 2.70 12.57
C GLU A 88 -8.22 1.27 12.93
N ILE A 89 -7.61 0.55 11.96
CA ILE A 89 -7.04 -0.79 12.20
C ILE A 89 -5.92 -0.71 13.24
N ALA A 90 -4.97 0.20 13.08
CA ALA A 90 -3.83 0.35 13.98
C ALA A 90 -4.28 0.63 15.42
N ARG A 91 -5.27 1.51 15.60
CA ARG A 91 -5.87 1.84 16.90
C ARG A 91 -6.67 0.68 17.48
N LYS A 92 -7.51 0.03 16.68
CA LYS A 92 -8.31 -1.13 17.10
C LYS A 92 -7.43 -2.30 17.56
N TRP A 93 -6.36 -2.56 16.82
CA TRP A 93 -5.43 -3.64 17.13
C TRP A 93 -4.46 -3.28 18.26
N LYS A 94 -4.42 -2.00 18.66
CA LYS A 94 -3.47 -1.47 19.65
C LYS A 94 -2.05 -1.90 19.31
N ILE A 95 -1.66 -1.67 18.04
CA ILE A 95 -0.34 -2.03 17.56
C ILE A 95 0.69 -1.15 18.26
N GLY A 96 1.71 -1.79 18.84
CA GLY A 96 2.76 -1.13 19.58
C GLY A 96 3.12 -1.91 20.84
N ASP A 97 4.32 -1.71 21.30
CA ASP A 97 4.75 -2.24 22.61
C ASP A 97 4.13 -1.42 23.74
N LYS A 98 3.83 -2.08 24.87
CA LYS A 98 3.17 -1.44 26.02
C LYS A 98 3.99 -0.33 26.67
N ASP A 99 5.31 -0.48 26.64
CA ASP A 99 6.23 0.43 27.32
C ASP A 99 6.73 1.53 26.39
N THR A 100 7.03 1.18 25.13
CA THR A 100 7.66 2.08 24.15
C THR A 100 6.69 2.63 23.13
N ASN A 101 5.50 2.02 22.98
CA ASN A 101 4.53 2.32 21.94
C ASN A 101 5.12 2.28 20.52
N ASN A 102 6.17 1.46 20.29
CA ASN A 102 6.77 1.28 18.98
C ASN A 102 5.94 0.28 18.17
N GLY A 103 5.20 0.77 17.22
CA GLY A 103 4.31 -0.04 16.39
C GLY A 103 4.26 0.39 14.93
N VAL A 104 4.08 -0.58 14.03
CA VAL A 104 3.86 -0.36 12.60
C VAL A 104 2.74 -1.26 12.12
N LEU A 105 1.83 -0.73 11.34
CA LEU A 105 0.88 -1.51 10.55
C LEU A 105 1.32 -1.49 9.08
N LEU A 106 1.59 -2.66 8.52
CA LEU A 106 1.68 -2.85 7.08
C LEU A 106 0.30 -3.26 6.56
N PHE A 107 -0.25 -2.45 5.68
CA PHE A 107 -1.55 -2.66 5.09
C PHE A 107 -1.46 -2.85 3.57
N LEU A 108 -2.27 -3.79 3.04
CA LEU A 108 -2.46 -3.98 1.60
C LEU A 108 -3.94 -4.14 1.27
N ALA A 109 -4.41 -3.43 0.24
CA ALA A 109 -5.69 -3.66 -0.44
C ALA A 109 -5.40 -4.20 -1.84
N ILE A 110 -5.66 -5.50 -2.03
CA ILE A 110 -5.14 -6.25 -3.20
C ILE A 110 -5.80 -5.80 -4.49
N ASN A 111 -7.13 -5.67 -4.50
CA ASN A 111 -7.89 -5.28 -5.70
C ASN A 111 -7.67 -3.80 -6.06
N ASP A 112 -7.52 -2.94 -5.05
CA ASP A 112 -7.24 -1.51 -5.24
C ASP A 112 -5.78 -1.24 -5.60
N LYS A 113 -4.89 -2.24 -5.46
CA LYS A 113 -3.44 -2.10 -5.63
C LYS A 113 -2.87 -0.96 -4.78
N LYS A 114 -3.30 -0.88 -3.53
CA LYS A 114 -2.88 0.14 -2.57
C LYS A 114 -2.20 -0.50 -1.38
N SER A 115 -1.12 0.13 -0.92
CA SER A 115 -0.39 -0.23 0.29
C SER A 115 -0.13 0.99 1.16
N ARG A 116 -0.05 0.78 2.46
CA ARG A 116 0.29 1.81 3.43
C ARG A 116 1.10 1.23 4.59
N LEU A 117 2.05 2.00 5.06
CA LEU A 117 2.66 1.84 6.37
C LEU A 117 2.11 2.92 7.29
N GLU A 118 1.47 2.51 8.37
CA GLU A 118 1.05 3.37 9.46
C GLU A 118 2.04 3.21 10.59
N VAL A 119 2.68 4.31 11.02
CA VAL A 119 3.80 4.29 11.97
C VAL A 119 3.40 5.02 13.25
N SER A 120 3.67 4.42 14.40
CA SER A 120 3.42 5.07 15.69
C SER A 120 4.34 6.27 15.91
N ASP A 121 3.84 7.27 16.66
CA ASP A 121 4.54 8.54 16.89
C ASP A 121 5.95 8.36 17.47
N ASN A 122 6.11 7.41 18.41
CA ASN A 122 7.41 7.15 19.04
C ASN A 122 8.42 6.48 18.08
N LEU A 123 7.94 5.85 17.01
CA LEU A 123 8.80 5.20 16.03
C LEU A 123 9.14 6.11 14.85
N ALA A 124 8.41 7.20 14.63
CA ALA A 124 8.54 8.10 13.48
C ALA A 124 9.95 8.69 13.31
N THR A 125 10.71 8.83 14.38
CA THR A 125 12.11 9.29 14.32
C THR A 125 13.08 8.24 13.75
N ARG A 126 12.76 6.95 13.84
CA ARG A 126 13.56 5.82 13.34
C ARG A 126 13.06 5.27 12.03
N LEU A 127 11.75 5.25 11.86
CA LEU A 127 11.07 4.90 10.60
C LEU A 127 10.32 6.12 10.09
N THR A 128 11.06 6.99 9.39
CA THR A 128 10.52 8.23 8.81
C THR A 128 9.59 7.95 7.64
N ASP A 129 8.77 8.94 7.24
CA ASP A 129 7.88 8.83 6.08
C ASP A 129 8.66 8.49 4.80
N ILE A 130 9.87 9.05 4.63
CA ILE A 130 10.74 8.73 3.49
C ILE A 130 11.15 7.27 3.49
N GLN A 131 11.55 6.73 4.64
CA GLN A 131 11.90 5.31 4.76
C GLN A 131 10.69 4.42 4.56
N SER A 132 9.53 4.79 5.12
CA SER A 132 8.26 4.10 4.92
C SER A 132 7.88 4.06 3.44
N LYS A 133 8.00 5.19 2.74
CA LYS A 133 7.78 5.27 1.30
C LYS A 133 8.76 4.36 0.53
N THR A 134 10.05 4.38 0.88
CA THR A 134 11.06 3.53 0.26
C THR A 134 10.74 2.05 0.43
N ILE A 135 10.31 1.63 1.62
CA ILE A 135 9.90 0.23 1.88
C ILE A 135 8.74 -0.17 0.97
N LEU A 136 7.70 0.67 0.88
CA LEU A 136 6.54 0.41 0.04
C LEU A 136 6.90 0.38 -1.46
N ASP A 137 7.80 1.27 -1.89
CA ASP A 137 8.24 1.30 -3.29
C ASP A 137 9.07 0.06 -3.64
N ASN A 138 9.90 -0.42 -2.72
CA ASN A 138 10.66 -1.68 -2.89
C ASN A 138 9.75 -2.92 -2.99
N MET A 139 8.52 -2.86 -2.43
CA MET A 139 7.54 -3.94 -2.58
C MET A 139 6.94 -4.02 -3.98
N LYS A 140 6.85 -2.89 -4.72
CA LYS A 140 6.09 -2.79 -5.98
C LYS A 140 6.42 -3.86 -7.01
N PRO A 141 7.70 -4.14 -7.36
CA PRO A 141 8.02 -5.14 -8.37
C PRO A 141 7.48 -6.54 -8.02
N LYS A 142 7.55 -6.91 -6.74
CA LYS A 142 7.02 -8.19 -6.26
C LYS A 142 5.50 -8.21 -6.26
N LEU A 143 4.84 -7.12 -5.82
CA LEU A 143 3.38 -6.99 -5.83
C LEU A 143 2.82 -7.05 -7.25
N GLN A 144 3.46 -6.37 -8.22
CA GLN A 144 3.10 -6.43 -9.65
C GLN A 144 3.21 -7.86 -10.20
N ASN A 145 4.21 -8.62 -9.76
CA ASN A 145 4.40 -10.02 -10.11
C ASN A 145 3.57 -10.99 -9.26
N LYS A 146 2.70 -10.47 -8.37
CA LYS A 146 1.86 -11.25 -7.42
C LYS A 146 2.68 -12.10 -6.44
N ASP A 147 3.95 -11.79 -6.24
CA ASP A 147 4.78 -12.36 -5.17
C ASP A 147 4.50 -11.62 -3.85
N TYR A 148 3.30 -11.83 -3.30
CA TYR A 148 2.88 -11.23 -2.04
C TYR A 148 3.72 -11.72 -0.87
N ASN A 149 4.12 -12.98 -0.89
CA ASN A 149 4.97 -13.59 0.14
C ASN A 149 6.32 -12.87 0.26
N GLY A 150 7.01 -12.72 -0.85
CA GLY A 150 8.29 -12.02 -0.91
C GLY A 150 8.15 -10.54 -0.57
N ALA A 151 7.12 -9.87 -1.10
CA ALA A 151 6.86 -8.46 -0.85
C ALA A 151 6.67 -8.15 0.64
N VAL A 152 5.77 -8.89 1.31
CA VAL A 152 5.45 -8.67 2.73
C VAL A 152 6.62 -9.04 3.63
N LEU A 153 7.31 -10.16 3.34
CA LEU A 153 8.45 -10.59 4.14
C LEU A 153 9.61 -9.57 4.09
N ASP A 154 9.93 -9.05 2.91
CA ASP A 154 10.97 -8.03 2.76
C ASP A 154 10.57 -6.72 3.43
N ALA A 155 9.31 -6.32 3.34
CA ALA A 155 8.83 -5.14 4.05
C ALA A 155 8.99 -5.28 5.57
N VAL A 156 8.58 -6.40 6.16
CA VAL A 156 8.74 -6.68 7.60
C VAL A 156 10.20 -6.66 8.00
N LYS A 157 11.10 -7.23 7.19
CA LYS A 157 12.55 -7.19 7.42
C LYS A 157 13.08 -5.76 7.38
N ASN A 158 12.70 -4.98 6.35
CA ASN A 158 13.13 -3.59 6.21
C ASN A 158 12.63 -2.71 7.34
N ILE A 159 11.38 -2.90 7.82
CA ILE A 159 10.83 -2.22 9.00
C ILE A 159 11.70 -2.53 10.24
N THR A 160 12.04 -3.80 10.46
CA THR A 160 12.90 -4.23 11.57
C THR A 160 14.30 -3.62 11.46
N ASP A 161 14.87 -3.60 10.26
CA ASP A 161 16.20 -2.99 9.99
C ASP A 161 16.17 -1.47 10.25
N ALA A 162 15.11 -0.77 9.84
CA ALA A 162 14.94 0.66 10.13
C ALA A 162 14.83 0.93 11.64
N ASN A 163 14.06 0.13 12.37
CA ASN A 163 13.98 0.23 13.84
C ASN A 163 15.36 0.07 14.49
N ASN A 164 16.22 -0.76 13.91
CA ASN A 164 17.60 -0.96 14.37
C ASN A 164 18.57 0.13 13.91
N GLY A 165 18.08 1.14 13.19
CA GLY A 165 18.89 2.28 12.70
C GLY A 165 19.61 2.03 11.39
N LYS A 166 19.28 0.96 10.67
CA LYS A 166 19.81 0.74 9.32
C LYS A 166 19.07 1.61 8.31
N LYS A 167 19.82 2.22 7.38
CA LYS A 167 19.24 2.95 6.26
C LYS A 167 18.66 1.97 5.24
N ILE A 168 17.39 2.19 4.88
CA ILE A 168 16.74 1.41 3.83
C ILE A 168 17.20 1.94 2.47
N LYS A 169 17.74 1.05 1.65
CA LYS A 169 18.14 1.37 0.28
C LYS A 169 16.94 1.25 -0.64
N SER A 170 16.86 2.14 -1.63
CA SER A 170 15.90 1.99 -2.73
C SER A 170 16.42 0.91 -3.69
N ASP A 171 15.59 -0.11 -3.91
CA ASP A 171 15.87 -1.19 -4.89
C ASP A 171 15.45 -0.79 -6.31
N THR A 172 15.14 0.51 -6.55
CA THR A 172 14.70 1.06 -7.85
C THR A 172 15.78 1.02 -8.94
N THR A 173 16.76 0.15 -8.83
CA THR A 173 17.94 0.15 -9.72
C THR A 173 17.71 -0.49 -11.10
N SER A 174 16.55 -1.08 -11.39
CA SER A 174 16.41 -1.81 -12.67
C SER A 174 15.44 -1.19 -13.69
N SER A 175 14.44 -0.42 -13.29
CA SER A 175 13.53 0.19 -14.27
C SER A 175 14.05 1.53 -14.80
N ASP A 176 14.73 2.33 -13.99
CA ASP A 176 15.22 3.64 -14.41
C ASP A 176 16.42 3.51 -15.35
N THR A 177 17.33 2.55 -15.08
CA THR A 177 18.43 2.25 -16.00
C THR A 177 17.94 1.67 -17.33
N LEU A 178 16.94 0.79 -17.31
CA LEU A 178 16.36 0.25 -18.55
C LEU A 178 15.61 1.34 -19.33
N GLN A 179 14.86 2.20 -18.65
CA GLN A 179 14.19 3.34 -19.24
C GLN A 179 15.19 4.35 -19.83
N LEU A 180 16.27 4.66 -19.11
CA LEU A 180 17.37 5.49 -19.60
C LEU A 180 18.03 4.87 -20.82
N VAL A 181 18.31 3.57 -20.82
CA VAL A 181 18.87 2.87 -21.99
C VAL A 181 17.91 2.92 -23.19
N ILE A 182 16.62 2.69 -22.99
CA ILE A 182 15.60 2.80 -24.05
C ILE A 182 15.56 4.22 -24.61
N ILE A 183 15.59 5.26 -23.76
CA ILE A 183 15.63 6.67 -24.18
C ILE A 183 16.89 6.98 -24.97
N ILE A 184 18.05 6.51 -24.51
CA ILE A 184 19.33 6.70 -25.22
C ILE A 184 19.32 6.00 -26.59
N VAL A 185 18.83 4.76 -26.64
CA VAL A 185 18.70 4.01 -27.91
C VAL A 185 17.73 4.72 -28.85
N PHE A 186 16.61 5.22 -28.34
CA PHE A 186 15.65 6.00 -29.13
C PHE A 186 16.25 7.31 -29.66
N ILE A 187 17.00 8.05 -28.84
CA ILE A 187 17.69 9.27 -29.27
C ILE A 187 18.74 8.94 -30.34
N LEU A 188 19.53 7.89 -30.17
CA LEU A 188 20.50 7.44 -31.17
C LEU A 188 19.82 7.04 -32.49
N PHE A 189 18.68 6.34 -32.40
CA PHE A 189 17.88 5.98 -33.57
C PHE A 189 17.38 7.24 -34.31
N VAL A 190 16.84 8.23 -33.60
CA VAL A 190 16.38 9.51 -34.16
C VAL A 190 17.56 10.26 -34.83
N ILE A 191 18.72 10.28 -34.21
CA ILE A 191 19.94 10.91 -34.78
C ILE A 191 20.34 10.20 -36.08
N VAL A 192 20.35 8.87 -36.10
CA VAL A 192 20.66 8.09 -37.33
C VAL A 192 19.65 8.35 -38.45
N VAL A 193 18.34 8.44 -38.07
CA VAL A 193 17.28 8.79 -39.03
C VAL A 193 17.47 10.22 -39.60
N ILE A 194 17.79 11.21 -38.75
CA ILE A 194 18.02 12.60 -39.17
C ILE A 194 19.25 12.69 -40.07
N ILE A 195 20.35 11.99 -39.73
CA ILE A 195 21.56 11.97 -40.57
C ILE A 195 21.32 11.21 -41.88
N GLY A 196 20.50 10.14 -41.82
CA GLY A 196 20.16 9.33 -43.00
C GLY A 196 19.18 10.02 -43.95
N ILE A 197 18.40 10.98 -43.51
CA ILE A 197 17.44 11.78 -44.31
C ILE A 197 18.02 13.16 -44.68
N GLY A 198 19.21 13.49 -44.18
CA GLY A 198 19.85 14.80 -44.33
C GLY A 198 20.34 15.09 -45.75
N GLY A 199 19.39 15.46 -46.60
CA GLY A 199 19.55 16.27 -47.77
C GLY A 199 18.55 17.40 -47.67
N ASP A 200 19.05 18.61 -47.45
CA ASP A 200 18.44 19.94 -47.67
C ASP A 200 17.09 20.26 -46.95
N GLY A 201 17.12 21.25 -46.03
CA GLY A 201 15.92 21.96 -45.61
C GLY A 201 15.91 22.47 -44.15
N GLU A 202 16.27 23.71 -44.01
CA GLU A 202 15.87 24.77 -43.08
C GLU A 202 15.24 24.44 -41.68
N GLY A 203 15.74 25.19 -40.71
CA GLY A 203 15.47 25.15 -39.29
C GLY A 203 14.01 25.32 -38.84
N GLY A 204 13.69 24.66 -37.79
CA GLY A 204 12.49 24.84 -36.99
C GLY A 204 12.85 24.71 -35.52
N SER A 205 12.81 25.83 -34.84
CA SER A 205 12.99 25.98 -33.39
C SER A 205 11.87 25.28 -32.67
N PHE A 206 12.19 24.33 -31.80
CA PHE A 206 11.26 23.79 -30.80
C PHE A 206 11.76 24.11 -29.39
N VAL A 207 11.18 25.15 -28.81
CA VAL A 207 11.37 25.52 -27.40
C VAL A 207 10.05 25.31 -26.67
N GLY A 208 10.13 24.58 -25.57
CA GLY A 208 9.26 24.81 -24.42
C GLY A 208 8.10 23.85 -24.22
N PHE A 209 8.22 23.00 -23.24
CA PHE A 209 7.19 22.80 -22.22
C PHE A 209 7.77 22.01 -21.04
N LEU A 210 8.23 22.73 -20.01
CA LEU A 210 8.41 22.21 -18.66
C LEU A 210 7.53 23.04 -17.74
N GLY A 211 6.50 22.41 -17.21
CA GLY A 211 5.68 22.99 -16.17
C GLY A 211 4.84 21.91 -15.53
N GLY A 212 5.25 21.43 -14.39
CA GLY A 212 4.49 20.50 -13.57
C GLY A 212 4.58 20.93 -12.13
N SER A 213 3.53 21.55 -11.62
CA SER A 213 3.36 21.91 -10.24
C SER A 213 2.84 20.72 -9.43
N SER A 214 3.49 20.51 -8.32
CA SER A 214 3.06 19.61 -7.25
C SER A 214 2.27 20.43 -6.23
N ASP A 215 1.03 20.03 -5.95
CA ASP A 215 0.29 20.52 -4.81
C ASP A 215 0.23 19.46 -3.72
N SER A 216 0.74 19.85 -2.58
CA SER A 216 0.60 19.16 -1.31
C SER A 216 -0.44 19.90 -0.48
N SER A 217 -1.46 19.21 -0.02
CA SER A 217 -2.33 19.75 1.03
C SER A 217 -2.34 18.83 2.23
N GLY A 218 -1.96 19.42 3.35
CA GLY A 218 -2.03 18.83 4.66
C GLY A 218 -3.44 18.91 5.26
N GLY A 219 -3.72 18.12 6.24
CA GLY A 219 -4.96 18.17 7.01
C GLY A 219 -4.85 17.45 8.33
N GLY A 220 -4.92 18.17 9.38
CA GLY A 220 -5.65 18.08 10.63
C GLY A 220 -5.59 16.79 11.45
N GLY A 221 -5.01 16.90 12.63
CA GLY A 221 -4.88 15.85 13.61
C GLY A 221 -6.16 15.51 14.38
N PHE A 222 -6.20 14.28 14.86
CA PHE A 222 -7.01 13.89 16.01
C PHE A 222 -6.18 13.03 16.95
N SER A 223 -6.27 13.38 18.22
CA SER A 223 -5.57 12.79 19.35
C SER A 223 -6.25 11.50 19.83
N GLY A 224 -5.47 10.45 20.03
CA GLY A 224 -5.90 9.28 20.80
C GLY A 224 -5.24 7.98 20.38
N GLY A 225 -4.20 7.59 21.11
CA GLY A 225 -3.59 6.28 20.99
C GLY A 225 -2.44 6.19 19.99
N GLY A 226 -1.31 6.81 20.28
CA GLY A 226 0.01 6.55 19.70
C GLY A 226 0.20 6.54 18.17
N PHE A 227 -0.86 6.78 17.41
CA PHE A 227 -0.87 6.88 15.95
C PHE A 227 -1.59 8.17 15.55
N SER A 228 -0.84 9.13 15.04
CA SER A 228 -1.34 10.43 14.58
C SER A 228 -1.44 10.53 13.04
N GLY A 229 -1.29 9.40 12.32
CA GLY A 229 -1.34 9.35 10.87
C GLY A 229 0.03 9.49 10.20
N GLY A 230 1.12 9.27 10.93
CA GLY A 230 2.47 9.19 10.35
C GLY A 230 2.63 7.92 9.51
N GLY A 231 3.42 8.01 8.44
CA GLY A 231 3.67 6.87 7.56
C GLY A 231 3.68 7.24 6.09
N ALA A 232 3.47 6.26 5.22
CA ALA A 232 3.45 6.48 3.78
C ALA A 232 2.46 5.57 3.07
N SER A 233 1.99 6.03 1.91
CA SER A 233 1.13 5.26 1.00
C SER A 233 1.79 5.04 -0.35
N SER A 234 1.44 3.94 -1.00
CA SER A 234 1.93 3.61 -2.34
C SER A 234 0.91 2.79 -3.11
N GLY A 235 0.92 2.90 -4.45
CA GLY A 235 0.19 2.02 -5.36
C GLY A 235 1.16 1.18 -6.20
N TRP A 236 0.69 0.04 -6.79
CA TRP A 236 1.48 -0.82 -7.67
C TRP A 236 0.72 -1.30 -8.89
#